data_862ec1259a77eed9341368a0c32d39b6
#
_entry.id   862ec1259a77eed9341368a0c32d39b6
#
_cell.length_a   1.000
_cell.length_b   1.000
_cell.length_c   1.000
_cell.angle_alpha   90.00
_cell.angle_beta   90.00
_cell.angle_gamma   90.00
#
_symmetry.space_group_name_H-M   'P 1'
#
loop_
_entity.id
_entity.type
_entity.pdbx_description
1 polymer ?
#
loop_
_entity_poly.entity_id
_entity_poly.type
_entity_poly.pdbx_seq_one_letter_code
_entity_poly.pdbx_strand_id
1 'polypeptide(L)'
;NTWDEHYAQNASTVNNTEISIVNESLTDYLAQESSLSNMYQLFNETGMVDQLLAKEQMYTILAVESSIAVGDDPIYTAQTYISDASISPSNLEDGQRLLMWSGKYLNISVASPETRAATGIRFNNATVTRVIKLTNGHLYLLDQAINAPRSMYEIIENLGEDYSIFREMILSRNVLTFDRDASKVVGVDNTGNTVYDSVFTVRAPYFEKVKFDIMSENLSATML
;
A
#
# COMPACT_ATOMS: atom_id res chain seq x y z
N ASN A 1 -27.67 -13.21 -22.07
CA ASN A 1 -26.72 -12.14 -21.65
C ASN A 1 -26.77 -12.06 -20.16
N THR A 2 -25.82 -12.72 -19.53
CA THR A 2 -25.61 -12.63 -18.10
C THR A 2 -24.78 -11.37 -17.77
N TRP A 3 -24.91 -10.87 -16.56
CA TRP A 3 -24.12 -9.74 -16.08
C TRP A 3 -22.62 -9.99 -16.27
N ASP A 4 -22.18 -11.24 -16.17
CA ASP A 4 -20.79 -11.66 -16.35
C ASP A 4 -20.27 -11.43 -17.79
N GLU A 5 -21.12 -11.67 -18.80
CA GLU A 5 -20.77 -11.39 -20.21
C GLU A 5 -20.67 -9.88 -20.49
N HIS A 6 -21.51 -9.07 -19.84
CA HIS A 6 -21.48 -7.62 -20.00
C HIS A 6 -20.22 -7.03 -19.38
N TYR A 7 -19.81 -7.49 -18.20
CA TYR A 7 -18.58 -7.07 -17.56
C TYR A 7 -17.32 -7.62 -18.26
N ALA A 8 -17.37 -8.83 -18.79
CA ALA A 8 -16.28 -9.39 -19.59
C ALA A 8 -16.09 -8.61 -20.91
N GLN A 9 -17.17 -8.23 -21.59
CA GLN A 9 -17.09 -7.40 -22.80
C GLN A 9 -16.60 -5.98 -22.52
N ASN A 10 -16.99 -5.37 -21.41
CA ASN A 10 -16.48 -4.06 -21.02
C ASN A 10 -15.02 -4.09 -20.53
N ALA A 11 -14.60 -5.21 -19.93
CA ALA A 11 -13.20 -5.40 -19.56
C ALA A 11 -12.29 -5.53 -20.79
N SER A 12 -12.78 -6.10 -21.89
CA SER A 12 -12.01 -6.25 -23.14
C SER A 12 -11.90 -4.98 -23.97
N THR A 13 -12.73 -3.97 -23.71
CA THR A 13 -12.76 -2.71 -24.47
C THR A 13 -12.06 -1.55 -23.76
N VAL A 14 -11.74 -1.68 -22.49
CA VAL A 14 -10.97 -0.69 -21.76
C VAL A 14 -9.48 -0.97 -21.94
N ASN A 15 -8.99 -0.58 -23.11
CA ASN A 15 -7.59 -0.23 -23.36
C ASN A 15 -6.54 -1.30 -23.07
N ASN A 16 -6.18 -2.11 -24.01
CA ASN A 16 -4.91 -2.87 -24.12
C ASN A 16 -4.20 -3.31 -22.81
N THR A 17 -4.76 -3.01 -21.66
CA THR A 17 -4.43 -3.63 -20.40
C THR A 17 -5.15 -4.95 -20.40
N GLU A 18 -4.46 -6.02 -20.73
CA GLU A 18 -4.96 -7.37 -20.55
C GLU A 18 -5.19 -7.60 -19.05
N ILE A 19 -6.38 -7.22 -18.57
CA ILE A 19 -6.83 -7.64 -17.25
C ILE A 19 -7.27 -9.07 -17.40
N SER A 20 -6.46 -9.98 -16.90
CA SER A 20 -6.86 -11.38 -16.77
C SER A 20 -7.90 -11.51 -15.66
N ILE A 21 -9.06 -12.09 -15.97
CA ILE A 21 -10.09 -12.39 -14.97
C ILE A 21 -9.96 -13.86 -14.60
N VAL A 22 -9.72 -14.13 -13.31
CA VAL A 22 -9.55 -15.48 -12.78
C VAL A 22 -10.57 -15.68 -11.65
N ASN A 23 -11.30 -16.80 -11.69
CA ASN A 23 -12.33 -17.10 -10.70
C ASN A 23 -11.76 -17.84 -9.48
N GLU A 24 -10.75 -17.25 -8.88
CA GLU A 24 -10.08 -17.74 -7.68
C GLU A 24 -9.87 -16.59 -6.69
N SER A 25 -9.62 -16.92 -5.43
CA SER A 25 -9.22 -15.91 -4.43
C SER A 25 -7.78 -15.47 -4.65
N LEU A 26 -7.41 -14.30 -4.11
CA LEU A 26 -6.03 -13.79 -4.13
C LEU A 26 -5.05 -14.80 -3.52
N THR A 27 -5.42 -15.43 -2.40
CA THR A 27 -4.56 -16.41 -1.71
C THR A 27 -4.43 -17.70 -2.49
N ASP A 28 -5.51 -18.22 -3.08
CA ASP A 28 -5.47 -19.44 -3.89
C ASP A 28 -4.63 -19.24 -5.16
N TYR A 29 -4.83 -18.10 -5.83
CA TYR A 29 -4.06 -17.76 -7.02
C TYR A 29 -2.56 -17.68 -6.74
N LEU A 30 -2.18 -16.96 -5.66
CA LEU A 30 -0.77 -16.84 -5.25
C LEU A 30 -0.16 -18.20 -4.89
N ALA A 31 -0.95 -19.09 -4.26
CA ALA A 31 -0.48 -20.44 -3.88
C ALA A 31 -0.24 -21.35 -5.09
N GLN A 32 -0.98 -21.15 -6.17
CA GLN A 32 -0.93 -22.02 -7.36
C GLN A 32 0.03 -21.47 -8.43
N GLU A 33 0.26 -20.16 -8.46
CA GLU A 33 1.11 -19.54 -9.47
C GLU A 33 2.60 -19.69 -9.11
N SER A 34 3.27 -20.59 -9.80
CA SER A 34 4.67 -20.93 -9.50
C SER A 34 5.64 -19.77 -9.65
N SER A 35 5.34 -18.82 -10.53
CA SER A 35 6.16 -17.61 -10.72
C SER A 35 6.09 -16.66 -9.52
N LEU A 36 5.10 -16.82 -8.64
CA LEU A 36 4.85 -16.00 -7.45
C LEU A 36 5.10 -16.73 -6.13
N SER A 37 5.70 -17.91 -6.18
CA SER A 37 5.91 -18.78 -5.01
C SER A 37 6.62 -18.08 -3.85
N ASN A 38 7.61 -17.22 -4.14
CA ASN A 38 8.33 -16.46 -3.10
C ASN A 38 7.41 -15.41 -2.41
N MET A 39 6.52 -14.78 -3.16
CA MET A 39 5.55 -13.85 -2.58
C MET A 39 4.53 -14.59 -1.71
N TYR A 40 4.03 -15.73 -2.18
CA TYR A 40 3.14 -16.57 -1.38
C TYR A 40 3.83 -17.03 -0.09
N GLN A 41 5.07 -17.52 -0.18
CA GLN A 41 5.85 -17.95 0.98
C GLN A 41 6.04 -16.80 1.97
N LEU A 42 6.43 -15.60 1.49
CA LEU A 42 6.56 -14.41 2.32
C LEU A 42 5.27 -14.09 3.08
N PHE A 43 4.12 -14.07 2.39
CA PHE A 43 2.84 -13.78 3.02
C PHE A 43 2.40 -14.88 4.00
N ASN A 44 2.69 -16.14 3.70
CA ASN A 44 2.36 -17.26 4.56
C ASN A 44 3.22 -17.26 5.84
N GLU A 45 4.52 -17.11 5.72
CA GLU A 45 5.46 -17.10 6.85
C GLU A 45 5.28 -15.90 7.77
N THR A 46 4.80 -14.78 7.25
CA THR A 46 4.50 -13.57 8.03
C THR A 46 3.07 -13.52 8.57
N GLY A 47 2.25 -14.55 8.32
CA GLY A 47 0.86 -14.62 8.78
C GLY A 47 -0.11 -13.73 8.00
N MET A 48 0.31 -13.14 6.86
CA MET A 48 -0.57 -12.29 6.05
C MET A 48 -1.65 -13.10 5.35
N VAL A 49 -1.38 -14.35 4.97
CA VAL A 49 -2.38 -15.24 4.35
C VAL A 49 -3.56 -15.44 5.29
N ASP A 50 -3.33 -15.74 6.56
CA ASP A 50 -4.38 -15.92 7.56
C ASP A 50 -5.19 -14.63 7.76
N GLN A 51 -4.54 -13.48 7.76
CA GLN A 51 -5.21 -12.18 7.88
C GLN A 51 -6.09 -11.85 6.66
N LEU A 52 -5.63 -12.18 5.44
CA LEU A 52 -6.40 -12.01 4.21
C LEU A 52 -7.64 -12.91 4.18
N LEU A 53 -7.54 -14.13 4.74
CA LEU A 53 -8.65 -15.07 4.83
C LEU A 53 -9.63 -14.76 5.96
N ALA A 54 -9.21 -14.04 7.00
CA ALA A 54 -10.03 -13.75 8.17
C ALA A 54 -11.18 -12.78 7.92
N LYS A 55 -11.14 -12.02 6.83
CA LYS A 55 -12.14 -10.99 6.50
C LYS A 55 -12.71 -11.20 5.11
N GLU A 56 -14.03 -11.13 5.00
CA GLU A 56 -14.71 -11.12 3.70
C GLU A 56 -14.70 -9.70 3.11
N GLN A 57 -13.56 -9.30 2.59
CA GLN A 57 -13.38 -8.00 1.93
C GLN A 57 -12.54 -8.13 0.67
N MET A 58 -12.52 -7.06 -0.11
CA MET A 58 -11.70 -6.99 -1.32
C MET A 58 -10.39 -6.26 -1.03
N TYR A 59 -9.31 -6.72 -1.67
CA TYR A 59 -7.97 -6.20 -1.47
C TYR A 59 -7.33 -5.74 -2.78
N THR A 60 -6.28 -4.93 -2.67
CA THR A 60 -5.25 -4.80 -3.69
C THR A 60 -3.98 -5.46 -3.18
N ILE A 61 -3.45 -6.42 -3.93
CA ILE A 61 -2.16 -7.03 -3.69
C ILE A 61 -1.21 -6.63 -4.82
N LEU A 62 -0.01 -6.23 -4.45
CA LEU A 62 1.10 -6.05 -5.37
C LEU A 62 2.00 -7.29 -5.26
N ALA A 63 2.61 -7.70 -6.35
CA ALA A 63 3.53 -8.84 -6.34
C ALA A 63 4.64 -8.67 -7.37
N VAL A 64 5.75 -9.32 -7.12
CA VAL A 64 6.86 -9.47 -8.06
C VAL A 64 7.11 -10.95 -8.32
N GLU A 65 7.69 -11.27 -9.47
CA GLU A 65 8.09 -12.65 -9.76
C GLU A 65 9.18 -13.13 -8.80
N SER A 66 9.23 -14.43 -8.58
CA SER A 66 10.14 -15.09 -7.64
C SER A 66 11.63 -14.88 -7.93
N SER A 67 11.96 -14.43 -9.14
CA SER A 67 13.33 -14.04 -9.54
C SER A 67 13.76 -12.67 -8.97
N ILE A 68 12.81 -11.88 -8.48
CA ILE A 68 13.05 -10.52 -7.98
C ILE A 68 13.16 -10.56 -6.45
N ALA A 69 14.30 -10.11 -5.93
CA ALA A 69 14.49 -9.99 -4.48
C ALA A 69 13.65 -8.82 -3.93
N VAL A 70 13.01 -9.06 -2.80
CA VAL A 70 12.27 -8.07 -2.01
C VAL A 70 13.07 -7.67 -0.76
N GLY A 71 12.57 -6.75 0.05
CA GLY A 71 13.29 -6.21 1.22
C GLY A 71 13.63 -7.25 2.30
N ASP A 72 14.57 -6.87 3.18
CA ASP A 72 15.16 -7.76 4.18
C ASP A 72 14.31 -7.90 5.47
N ASP A 73 13.32 -7.04 5.69
CA ASP A 73 12.37 -7.13 6.81
C ASP A 73 11.08 -7.83 6.31
N PRO A 74 10.89 -9.13 6.61
CA PRO A 74 9.80 -9.90 6.02
C PRO A 74 8.41 -9.35 6.33
N ILE A 75 8.15 -8.95 7.58
CA ILE A 75 6.83 -8.46 8.00
C ILE A 75 6.53 -7.11 7.34
N TYR A 76 7.45 -6.17 7.43
CA TYR A 76 7.30 -4.86 6.80
C TYR A 76 7.15 -4.98 5.28
N THR A 77 7.96 -5.83 4.66
CA THR A 77 7.90 -6.10 3.24
C THR A 77 6.53 -6.67 2.86
N ALA A 78 6.07 -7.74 3.50
CA ALA A 78 4.77 -8.34 3.21
C ALA A 78 3.64 -7.31 3.33
N GLN A 79 3.62 -6.54 4.41
CA GLN A 79 2.63 -5.50 4.65
C GLN A 79 2.67 -4.36 3.61
N THR A 80 3.84 -4.08 3.03
CA THR A 80 3.98 -3.03 1.99
C THR A 80 3.39 -3.46 0.64
N TYR A 81 3.12 -4.73 0.44
CA TYR A 81 2.52 -5.27 -0.77
C TYR A 81 1.00 -5.51 -0.67
N ILE A 82 0.36 -5.19 0.46
CA ILE A 82 -1.07 -5.42 0.71
C ILE A 82 -1.77 -4.13 1.08
N SER A 83 -2.94 -3.88 0.48
CA SER A 83 -3.83 -2.77 0.82
C SER A 83 -5.27 -3.26 0.99
N ASP A 84 -5.96 -2.71 1.99
CA ASP A 84 -7.41 -2.91 2.21
C ASP A 84 -8.28 -2.21 1.15
N ALA A 85 -7.71 -1.31 0.37
CA ALA A 85 -8.42 -0.66 -0.72
C ALA A 85 -8.34 -1.51 -1.99
N SER A 86 -9.47 -2.03 -2.47
CA SER A 86 -9.52 -2.71 -3.77
C SER A 86 -9.69 -1.69 -4.88
N ILE A 87 -8.65 -1.46 -5.66
CA ILE A 87 -8.66 -0.48 -6.74
C ILE A 87 -8.49 -1.20 -8.08
N SER A 88 -9.46 -1.01 -8.97
CA SER A 88 -9.33 -1.47 -10.37
C SER A 88 -8.47 -0.49 -11.18
N PRO A 89 -7.80 -0.94 -12.24
CA PRO A 89 -7.02 -0.05 -13.11
C PRO A 89 -7.80 1.14 -13.65
N SER A 90 -9.10 0.97 -13.89
CA SER A 90 -9.98 2.05 -14.38
C SER A 90 -10.20 3.18 -13.38
N ASN A 91 -9.97 2.92 -12.10
CA ASN A 91 -10.19 3.87 -11.01
C ASN A 91 -8.88 4.46 -10.46
N LEU A 92 -7.74 4.08 -11.03
CA LEU A 92 -6.45 4.66 -10.66
C LEU A 92 -6.32 6.05 -11.28
N GLU A 93 -5.85 7.01 -10.49
CA GLU A 93 -5.61 8.38 -10.92
C GLU A 93 -4.12 8.73 -10.71
N ASP A 94 -3.59 9.54 -11.63
CA ASP A 94 -2.23 10.04 -11.51
C ASP A 94 -2.10 10.93 -10.26
N GLY A 95 -1.05 10.73 -9.48
CA GLY A 95 -0.84 11.43 -8.22
C GLY A 95 -1.64 10.89 -7.03
N GLN A 96 -2.48 9.88 -7.21
CA GLN A 96 -3.18 9.20 -6.11
C GLN A 96 -2.17 8.47 -5.22
N ARG A 97 -2.52 8.29 -3.95
CA ARG A 97 -1.74 7.50 -2.99
C ARG A 97 -2.54 6.31 -2.48
N LEU A 98 -1.90 5.18 -2.40
CA LEU A 98 -2.47 3.94 -1.87
C LEU A 98 -1.85 3.63 -0.51
N LEU A 99 -2.69 3.53 0.52
CA LEU A 99 -2.26 3.13 1.86
C LEU A 99 -2.06 1.61 1.92
N MET A 100 -0.87 1.20 2.30
CA MET A 100 -0.51 -0.20 2.48
C MET A 100 -0.63 -0.62 3.96
N TRP A 101 -0.70 -1.91 4.24
CA TRP A 101 -0.78 -2.44 5.61
C TRP A 101 0.43 -2.05 6.48
N SER A 102 1.58 -1.78 5.87
CA SER A 102 2.76 -1.25 6.56
C SER A 102 2.60 0.19 7.08
N GLY A 103 1.48 0.86 6.77
CA GLY A 103 1.27 2.28 7.06
C GLY A 103 1.87 3.22 6.02
N LYS A 104 2.62 2.70 5.04
CA LYS A 104 3.16 3.49 3.94
C LYS A 104 2.11 3.85 2.91
N TYR A 105 2.24 5.05 2.36
CA TYR A 105 1.54 5.46 1.16
C TYR A 105 2.43 5.26 -0.06
N LEU A 106 1.98 4.44 -1.01
CA LEU A 106 2.62 4.34 -2.31
C LEU A 106 2.03 5.39 -3.25
N ASN A 107 2.90 6.11 -3.94
CA ASN A 107 2.48 7.05 -4.97
C ASN A 107 2.10 6.29 -6.24
N ILE A 108 0.93 6.61 -6.79
CA ILE A 108 0.46 6.04 -8.05
C ILE A 108 0.72 7.06 -9.15
N SER A 109 1.34 6.60 -10.23
CA SER A 109 1.49 7.39 -11.46
C SER A 109 0.79 6.68 -12.60
N VAL A 110 0.06 7.43 -13.41
CA VAL A 110 -0.66 6.91 -14.58
C VAL A 110 -0.22 7.72 -15.80
N ALA A 111 0.65 7.14 -16.63
CA ALA A 111 1.25 7.85 -17.78
C ALA A 111 0.23 8.22 -18.86
N SER A 112 -0.82 7.43 -18.99
CA SER A 112 -1.89 7.67 -19.97
C SER A 112 -3.25 7.47 -19.31
N PRO A 113 -3.78 8.47 -18.59
CA PRO A 113 -5.06 8.36 -17.87
C PRO A 113 -6.24 7.93 -18.76
N GLU A 114 -6.18 8.26 -20.05
CA GLU A 114 -7.20 7.91 -21.03
C GLU A 114 -7.21 6.41 -21.35
N THR A 115 -6.02 5.79 -21.38
CA THR A 115 -5.86 4.38 -21.69
C THR A 115 -5.64 3.51 -20.47
N ARG A 116 -5.06 4.00 -19.41
CA ARG A 116 -4.70 3.27 -18.20
C ARG A 116 -4.09 1.89 -18.48
N ALA A 117 -3.25 1.83 -19.52
CA ALA A 117 -2.53 0.60 -19.85
C ALA A 117 -1.68 0.14 -18.67
N ALA A 118 -1.58 -1.17 -18.42
CA ALA A 118 -0.83 -1.71 -17.28
C ALA A 118 0.58 -1.13 -17.21
N THR A 119 1.30 -1.15 -18.31
CA THR A 119 2.66 -0.60 -18.44
C THR A 119 2.75 0.93 -18.22
N GLY A 120 1.63 1.63 -18.20
CA GLY A 120 1.54 3.05 -17.87
C GLY A 120 1.28 3.32 -16.38
N ILE A 121 1.02 2.28 -15.58
CA ILE A 121 0.73 2.38 -14.15
C ILE A 121 2.01 2.07 -13.37
N ARG A 122 2.32 2.90 -12.37
CA ARG A 122 3.45 2.69 -11.48
C ARG A 122 3.02 2.87 -10.02
N PHE A 123 3.59 2.05 -9.16
CA PHE A 123 3.54 2.21 -7.70
C PHE A 123 4.96 2.55 -7.22
N ASN A 124 5.19 3.79 -6.77
CA ASN A 124 6.51 4.35 -6.52
C ASN A 124 7.44 4.18 -7.74
N ASN A 125 8.52 3.40 -7.58
CA ASN A 125 9.49 3.09 -8.63
C ASN A 125 9.06 1.97 -9.58
N ALA A 126 8.15 1.08 -9.16
CA ALA A 126 7.82 -0.15 -9.84
C ALA A 126 6.69 0.03 -10.87
N THR A 127 6.90 -0.48 -12.08
CA THR A 127 5.93 -0.43 -13.18
C THR A 127 5.08 -1.69 -13.18
N VAL A 128 3.78 -1.54 -13.38
CA VAL A 128 2.86 -2.66 -13.51
C VAL A 128 3.09 -3.35 -14.86
N THR A 129 3.28 -4.66 -14.83
CA THR A 129 3.43 -5.49 -16.04
C THR A 129 2.14 -6.20 -16.42
N ARG A 130 1.34 -6.58 -15.41
CA ARG A 130 0.08 -7.30 -15.60
C ARG A 130 -0.87 -7.03 -14.45
N VAL A 131 -2.17 -7.03 -14.73
CA VAL A 131 -3.22 -6.95 -13.71
C VAL A 131 -4.12 -8.18 -13.80
N ILE A 132 -4.43 -8.76 -12.66
CA ILE A 132 -5.31 -9.91 -12.54
C ILE A 132 -6.46 -9.54 -11.60
N LYS A 133 -7.69 -9.65 -12.11
CA LYS A 133 -8.89 -9.51 -11.28
C LYS A 133 -9.26 -10.88 -10.73
N LEU A 134 -9.37 -10.96 -9.44
CA LEU A 134 -9.71 -12.16 -8.67
C LEU A 134 -11.03 -11.96 -7.93
N THR A 135 -11.58 -13.01 -7.33
CA THR A 135 -12.90 -12.94 -6.67
C THR A 135 -12.95 -11.95 -5.50
N ASN A 136 -11.83 -11.77 -4.81
CA ASN A 136 -11.71 -10.88 -3.65
C ASN A 136 -10.70 -9.74 -3.85
N GLY A 137 -10.46 -9.29 -5.08
CA GLY A 137 -9.64 -8.09 -5.31
C GLY A 137 -8.87 -8.08 -6.61
N HIS A 138 -7.81 -7.28 -6.62
CA HIS A 138 -6.92 -7.09 -7.76
C HIS A 138 -5.47 -7.41 -7.37
N LEU A 139 -4.80 -8.14 -8.23
CA LEU A 139 -3.36 -8.40 -8.14
C LEU A 139 -2.64 -7.64 -9.25
N TYR A 140 -1.68 -6.80 -8.86
CA TYR A 140 -0.81 -6.07 -9.77
C TYR A 140 0.58 -6.69 -9.75
N LEU A 141 1.02 -7.23 -10.87
CA LEU A 141 2.39 -7.71 -11.05
C LEU A 141 3.30 -6.55 -11.42
N LEU A 142 4.45 -6.49 -10.80
CA LEU A 142 5.42 -5.40 -10.93
C LEU A 142 6.72 -5.90 -11.57
N ASP A 143 7.40 -5.02 -12.29
CA ASP A 143 8.69 -5.28 -12.94
C ASP A 143 9.87 -5.31 -11.97
N GLN A 144 9.71 -4.74 -10.79
CA GLN A 144 10.75 -4.67 -9.76
C GLN A 144 10.15 -4.55 -8.36
N ALA A 145 10.98 -4.74 -7.34
CA ALA A 145 10.59 -4.54 -5.95
C ALA A 145 10.26 -3.07 -5.66
N ILE A 146 9.25 -2.87 -4.80
CA ILE A 146 8.84 -1.54 -4.36
C ILE A 146 9.93 -0.94 -3.47
N ASN A 147 10.34 0.29 -3.80
CA ASN A 147 11.19 1.09 -2.93
C ASN A 147 10.29 1.90 -1.97
N ALA A 148 10.22 1.47 -0.73
CA ALA A 148 9.48 2.14 0.34
C ALA A 148 10.33 2.17 1.63
N PRO A 149 11.44 2.91 1.66
CA PRO A 149 12.32 2.96 2.80
C PRO A 149 11.60 3.56 4.02
N ARG A 150 11.95 3.08 5.20
CA ARG A 150 11.49 3.69 6.45
C ARG A 150 12.21 5.01 6.69
N SER A 151 11.45 6.01 7.15
CA SER A 151 12.04 7.22 7.74
C SER A 151 12.73 6.88 9.06
N MET A 152 13.59 7.76 9.53
CA MET A 152 14.24 7.58 10.85
C MET A 152 13.20 7.52 11.99
N TYR A 153 12.12 8.29 11.88
CA TYR A 153 11.02 8.23 12.84
C TYR A 153 10.40 6.82 12.89
N GLU A 154 10.08 6.23 11.74
CA GLU A 154 9.52 4.88 11.67
C GLU A 154 10.49 3.81 12.19
N ILE A 155 11.80 4.01 11.98
CA ILE A 155 12.83 3.13 12.58
C ILE A 155 12.80 3.24 14.11
N ILE A 156 12.76 4.45 14.67
CA ILE A 156 12.69 4.67 16.12
C ILE A 156 11.42 4.06 16.71
N GLU A 157 10.27 4.28 16.05
CA GLU A 157 8.98 3.75 16.49
C GLU A 157 8.97 2.21 16.59
N ASN A 158 9.71 1.56 15.71
CA ASN A 158 9.80 0.10 15.63
C ASN A 158 11.04 -0.50 16.33
N LEU A 159 11.81 0.30 17.09
CA LEU A 159 12.92 -0.23 17.88
C LEU A 159 12.43 -1.24 18.93
N GLY A 160 13.17 -2.34 19.09
CA GLY A 160 12.89 -3.41 20.03
C GLY A 160 12.98 -2.98 21.51
N GLU A 161 12.67 -3.90 22.41
CA GLU A 161 12.61 -3.67 23.86
C GLU A 161 13.94 -3.18 24.45
N ASP A 162 15.07 -3.60 23.91
CA ASP A 162 16.39 -3.15 24.34
C ASP A 162 16.61 -1.63 24.20
N TYR A 163 15.80 -1.00 23.36
CA TYR A 163 15.82 0.44 23.12
C TYR A 163 14.56 1.16 23.63
N SER A 164 13.76 0.50 24.48
CA SER A 164 12.46 1.01 24.94
C SER A 164 12.55 2.39 25.59
N ILE A 165 13.56 2.63 26.43
CA ILE A 165 13.76 3.93 27.10
C ILE A 165 14.02 5.04 26.07
N PHE A 166 14.87 4.78 25.09
CA PHE A 166 15.19 5.75 24.04
C PHE A 166 13.93 6.01 23.17
N ARG A 167 13.27 4.95 22.73
CA ARG A 167 12.01 5.03 21.96
C ARG A 167 10.98 5.87 22.71
N GLU A 168 10.71 5.58 23.96
CA GLU A 168 9.73 6.29 24.78
C GLU A 168 10.12 7.77 25.00
N MET A 169 11.38 8.05 25.26
CA MET A 169 11.88 9.43 25.39
C MET A 169 11.58 10.27 24.15
N ILE A 170 11.72 9.70 22.98
CA ILE A 170 11.44 10.38 21.70
C ILE A 170 9.92 10.49 21.48
N LEU A 171 9.20 9.37 21.53
CA LEU A 171 7.79 9.30 21.16
C LEU A 171 6.87 10.01 22.16
N SER A 172 7.21 10.03 23.45
CA SER A 172 6.39 10.70 24.48
C SER A 172 6.27 12.21 24.27
N ARG A 173 7.11 12.80 23.43
CA ARG A 173 7.09 14.23 23.11
C ARG A 173 6.40 14.54 21.79
N ASN A 174 5.86 13.55 21.12
CA ASN A 174 5.14 13.74 19.89
C ASN A 174 3.85 14.51 20.14
N VAL A 175 3.51 15.37 19.18
CA VAL A 175 2.26 16.11 19.18
C VAL A 175 1.45 15.70 17.96
N LEU A 176 0.22 15.27 18.20
CA LEU A 176 -0.75 15.03 17.12
C LEU A 176 -1.34 16.37 16.69
N THR A 177 -1.20 16.70 15.43
CA THR A 177 -1.77 17.90 14.83
C THR A 177 -2.83 17.48 13.81
N PHE A 178 -4.04 18.03 13.96
CA PHE A 178 -5.12 17.81 13.01
C PHE A 178 -4.74 18.37 11.63
N ASP A 179 -4.75 17.49 10.62
CA ASP A 179 -4.51 17.86 9.24
C ASP A 179 -5.85 18.09 8.53
N ARG A 180 -6.19 19.36 8.39
CA ARG A 180 -7.44 19.75 7.76
C ARG A 180 -7.50 19.43 6.27
N ASP A 181 -6.37 19.54 5.59
CA ASP A 181 -6.31 19.37 4.13
C ASP A 181 -6.39 17.90 3.73
N ALA A 182 -5.85 17.02 4.59
CA ALA A 182 -5.97 15.57 4.41
C ALA A 182 -7.30 15.00 4.94
N SER A 183 -8.02 15.74 5.80
CA SER A 183 -9.28 15.30 6.41
C SER A 183 -10.47 15.56 5.48
N LYS A 184 -11.40 14.60 5.43
CA LYS A 184 -12.63 14.73 4.63
C LYS A 184 -13.81 15.11 5.51
N VAL A 185 -14.66 16.01 5.02
CA VAL A 185 -15.94 16.32 5.66
C VAL A 185 -16.89 15.14 5.45
N VAL A 186 -17.40 14.59 6.54
CA VAL A 186 -18.35 13.45 6.52
C VAL A 186 -19.78 13.87 6.88
N GLY A 187 -19.95 15.10 7.40
CA GLY A 187 -21.28 15.60 7.74
C GLY A 187 -21.26 16.83 8.63
N VAL A 188 -22.39 17.09 9.24
CA VAL A 188 -22.58 18.15 10.23
C VAL A 188 -23.26 17.53 11.45
N ASP A 189 -22.80 17.85 12.65
CA ASP A 189 -23.41 17.39 13.89
C ASP A 189 -24.73 18.10 14.22
N ASN A 190 -25.39 17.66 15.30
CA ASN A 190 -26.67 18.20 15.73
C ASN A 190 -26.60 19.69 16.17
N THR A 191 -25.39 20.23 16.33
CA THR A 191 -25.13 21.62 16.72
C THR A 191 -24.68 22.49 15.55
N GLY A 192 -24.57 21.90 14.33
CA GLY A 192 -24.17 22.59 13.12
C GLY A 192 -22.65 22.65 12.88
N ASN A 193 -21.86 21.89 13.65
CA ASN A 193 -20.41 21.83 13.43
C ASN A 193 -20.08 20.80 12.36
N THR A 194 -19.09 21.12 11.55
CA THR A 194 -18.56 20.20 10.53
C THR A 194 -17.86 19.01 11.18
N VAL A 195 -18.28 17.80 10.82
CA VAL A 195 -17.67 16.54 11.24
C VAL A 195 -16.71 16.10 10.17
N TYR A 196 -15.49 15.74 10.57
CA TYR A 196 -14.45 15.26 9.68
C TYR A 196 -14.16 13.77 9.92
N ASP A 197 -13.85 13.05 8.85
CA ASP A 197 -13.00 11.86 8.94
C ASP A 197 -11.58 12.36 9.16
N SER A 198 -11.18 12.37 10.44
CA SER A 198 -10.05 13.19 10.91
C SER A 198 -8.72 12.50 10.65
N VAL A 199 -7.87 13.13 9.89
CA VAL A 199 -6.47 12.75 9.73
C VAL A 199 -5.61 13.58 10.68
N PHE A 200 -4.72 12.91 11.40
CA PHE A 200 -3.75 13.58 12.27
C PHE A 200 -2.34 13.31 11.77
N THR A 201 -1.54 14.35 11.69
CA THR A 201 -0.10 14.23 11.47
C THR A 201 0.65 14.27 12.79
N VAL A 202 1.70 13.45 12.88
CA VAL A 202 2.58 13.44 14.03
C VAL A 202 3.67 14.49 13.82
N ARG A 203 3.79 15.42 14.76
CA ARG A 203 4.95 16.31 14.88
C ARG A 203 5.90 15.74 15.92
N ALA A 204 7.17 15.75 15.64
CA ALA A 204 8.25 15.34 16.54
C ALA A 204 9.07 16.56 17.00
N PRO A 205 8.57 17.37 17.95
CA PRO A 205 9.19 18.67 18.34
C PRO A 205 10.61 18.53 18.86
N TYR A 206 10.98 17.34 19.31
CA TYR A 206 12.33 17.06 19.79
C TYR A 206 13.40 17.32 18.72
N PHE A 207 13.07 17.00 17.45
CA PHE A 207 13.98 17.13 16.32
C PHE A 207 13.82 18.44 15.53
N GLU A 208 12.73 19.16 15.70
CA GLU A 208 12.50 20.42 14.99
C GLU A 208 13.58 21.47 15.28
N LYS A 209 14.12 21.47 16.51
CA LYS A 209 15.18 22.41 16.92
C LYS A 209 16.53 22.15 16.23
N VAL A 210 16.78 20.96 15.78
CA VAL A 210 18.05 20.59 15.14
C VAL A 210 18.01 20.72 13.62
N LYS A 211 16.92 21.24 13.06
CA LYS A 211 16.69 21.39 11.61
C LYS A 211 16.85 20.07 10.84
N PHE A 212 16.30 19.03 11.41
CA PHE A 212 16.50 17.67 11.01
C PHE A 212 15.13 17.02 10.81
N ASP A 213 14.77 16.73 9.57
CA ASP A 213 13.48 16.11 9.27
C ASP A 213 13.56 14.59 9.39
N ILE A 214 13.29 14.07 10.58
CA ILE A 214 13.30 12.63 10.86
C ILE A 214 12.13 11.88 10.19
N MET A 215 11.14 12.59 9.68
CA MET A 215 10.04 12.02 8.91
C MET A 215 10.43 11.80 7.44
N SER A 216 11.53 12.40 6.98
CA SER A 216 12.00 12.23 5.62
C SER A 216 12.57 10.84 5.38
N GLU A 217 12.11 10.19 4.34
CA GLU A 217 12.65 8.90 3.88
C GLU A 217 14.02 9.03 3.19
N ASN A 218 14.38 10.25 2.79
CA ASN A 218 15.65 10.54 2.12
C ASN A 218 16.75 10.96 3.07
N LEU A 219 16.47 10.99 4.36
CA LEU A 219 17.46 11.35 5.36
C LEU A 219 18.37 10.18 5.67
N SER A 220 19.68 10.39 5.49
CA SER A 220 20.70 9.45 5.92
C SER A 220 21.47 10.07 7.10
N ALA A 221 21.31 9.51 8.29
CA ALA A 221 21.98 9.98 9.48
C ALA A 221 22.33 8.82 10.42
N THR A 222 23.35 9.00 11.24
CA THR A 222 23.73 8.06 12.28
C THR A 222 23.42 8.66 13.64
N MET A 223 22.66 7.95 14.45
CA MET A 223 22.46 8.27 15.86
C MET A 223 23.40 7.41 16.71
N LEU A 224 24.14 8.05 17.58
CA LEU A 224 25.06 7.42 18.53
C LEU A 224 24.48 7.49 19.93
#